data_d320c5e72df983764c4b598252c3419a
#
_entry.id   d320c5e72df983764c4b598252c3419a
#
_cell.length_a   1.000
_cell.length_b   1.000
_cell.length_c   1.000
_cell.angle_alpha   90.00
_cell.angle_beta   90.00
_cell.angle_gamma   90.00
#
_symmetry.space_group_name_H-M   'P 1'
#
loop_
_entity.id
_entity.type
_entity.pdbx_description
1 polymer ?
#
loop_
_entity_poly.entity_id
_entity_poly.type
_entity_poly.pdbx_seq_one_letter_code
_entity_poly.pdbx_strand_id
1 'polypeptide(L)'
;MATLELQHLTKKFGDFTAVDDMNLSVAEGEMIALLGGSGCGKTTTLRMIAGFTEPFSGAILVDGKDVRKIPPYRRNVGIFFQNYALFPHMTVYENVAFGLKLQKLPKDEIRQRVEEILSLVKLVGLDRRYPRELSGGQQQRVALARALVTRPAILLLDEPLSNLDAKLRVEMQVEIKRIQKELGITTIIVTHDHEEAVSLADRVIVMNAGRIQQIGTPQEIFDRPVSPFVADFMGFSTFIHGTAGAVQNGLLPVTCGGETLYVRADSTGDIAPGDACVLTIRSENIALAEAEEQNVVSGQVRAATYKGHTTRLEVT
;
A
#
# COMPACT_ATOMS: atom_id res chain seq x y z
N MET A 1 13.75 -15.07 -7.72
CA MET A 1 13.21 -14.09 -6.78
C MET A 1 14.31 -13.10 -6.50
N ALA A 2 14.02 -11.89 -6.09
CA ALA A 2 15.04 -10.86 -5.97
C ALA A 2 14.78 -9.94 -4.77
N THR A 3 15.84 -9.37 -4.19
CA THR A 3 15.77 -8.26 -3.24
C THR A 3 15.69 -6.93 -3.98
N LEU A 4 15.07 -5.92 -3.36
CA LEU A 4 15.08 -4.54 -3.85
C LEU A 4 15.59 -3.61 -2.76
N GLU A 5 16.50 -2.71 -3.14
CA GLU A 5 16.95 -1.63 -2.25
C GLU A 5 16.85 -0.29 -2.98
N LEU A 6 16.27 0.68 -2.30
CA LEU A 6 16.28 2.08 -2.69
C LEU A 6 17.18 2.82 -1.71
N GLN A 7 18.23 3.48 -2.23
CA GLN A 7 19.21 4.17 -1.41
C GLN A 7 19.23 5.66 -1.77
N HIS A 8 18.83 6.51 -0.84
CA HIS A 8 18.79 7.98 -1.01
C HIS A 8 18.07 8.43 -2.27
N LEU A 9 16.99 7.69 -2.65
CA LEU A 9 16.31 7.88 -3.92
C LEU A 9 15.54 9.19 -3.92
N THR A 10 15.87 10.07 -4.85
CA THR A 10 15.22 11.38 -5.00
C THR A 10 14.75 11.59 -6.44
N LYS A 11 13.57 12.19 -6.60
CA LYS A 11 13.04 12.61 -7.90
C LYS A 11 12.51 14.02 -7.82
N LYS A 12 12.96 14.85 -8.76
CA LYS A 12 12.50 16.25 -8.95
C LYS A 12 11.89 16.42 -10.33
N PHE A 13 10.87 17.24 -10.43
CA PHE A 13 10.27 17.75 -11.66
C PHE A 13 10.26 19.29 -11.58
N GLY A 14 11.26 19.93 -12.22
CA GLY A 14 11.53 21.35 -12.00
C GLY A 14 11.83 21.59 -10.51
N ASP A 15 11.11 22.51 -9.90
CA ASP A 15 11.24 22.87 -8.47
C ASP A 15 10.48 21.90 -7.54
N PHE A 16 9.60 21.06 -8.08
CA PHE A 16 8.81 20.14 -7.29
C PHE A 16 9.59 18.84 -7.00
N THR A 17 9.76 18.52 -5.71
CA THR A 17 10.36 17.25 -5.27
C THR A 17 9.26 16.22 -5.05
N ALA A 18 9.14 15.27 -5.97
CA ALA A 18 8.11 14.21 -5.92
C ALA A 18 8.48 13.04 -5.02
N VAL A 19 9.76 12.72 -4.90
CA VAL A 19 10.33 11.74 -3.96
C VAL A 19 11.59 12.35 -3.38
N ASP A 20 11.72 12.32 -2.06
CA ASP A 20 12.78 13.00 -1.33
C ASP A 20 13.47 12.03 -0.37
N ASP A 21 14.73 11.72 -0.68
CA ASP A 21 15.64 10.91 0.14
C ASP A 21 15.05 9.57 0.62
N MET A 22 14.36 8.85 -0.29
CA MET A 22 13.72 7.57 0.05
C MET A 22 14.76 6.48 0.24
N ASN A 23 14.72 5.84 1.42
CA ASN A 23 15.51 4.68 1.78
C ASN A 23 14.57 3.52 2.13
N LEU A 24 14.68 2.40 1.39
CA LEU A 24 13.79 1.25 1.54
C LEU A 24 14.49 -0.03 1.13
N SER A 25 14.38 -1.06 1.96
CA SER A 25 14.82 -2.43 1.64
C SER A 25 13.61 -3.36 1.63
N VAL A 26 13.51 -4.19 0.59
CA VAL A 26 12.45 -5.19 0.40
C VAL A 26 13.12 -6.56 0.27
N ALA A 27 12.71 -7.48 1.13
CA ALA A 27 13.26 -8.82 1.14
C ALA A 27 12.73 -9.66 -0.04
N GLU A 28 13.43 -10.73 -0.34
CA GLU A 28 13.00 -11.70 -1.36
C GLU A 28 11.65 -12.31 -0.98
N GLY A 29 10.70 -12.30 -1.93
CA GLY A 29 9.35 -12.83 -1.73
C GLY A 29 8.45 -11.98 -0.84
N GLU A 30 8.92 -10.84 -0.34
CA GLU A 30 8.13 -9.93 0.46
C GLU A 30 7.13 -9.14 -0.40
N MET A 31 5.94 -8.89 0.15
CA MET A 31 4.95 -7.99 -0.44
C MET A 31 4.84 -6.72 0.39
N ILE A 32 5.22 -5.59 -0.18
CA ILE A 32 5.08 -4.29 0.48
C ILE A 32 4.01 -3.43 -0.18
N ALA A 33 3.34 -2.60 0.63
CA ALA A 33 2.41 -1.58 0.14
C ALA A 33 2.98 -0.17 0.32
N LEU A 34 3.07 0.59 -0.77
CA LEU A 34 3.26 2.03 -0.71
C LEU A 34 1.89 2.68 -0.56
N LEU A 35 1.61 3.24 0.60
CA LEU A 35 0.32 3.79 0.99
C LEU A 35 0.44 5.31 1.23
N GLY A 36 -0.54 6.10 0.79
CA GLY A 36 -0.52 7.56 0.98
C GLY A 36 -1.51 8.29 0.09
N GLY A 37 -1.71 9.58 0.32
CA GLY A 37 -2.59 10.42 -0.46
C GLY A 37 -2.14 10.61 -1.92
N SER A 38 -2.99 11.21 -2.74
CA SER A 38 -2.65 11.54 -4.13
C SER A 38 -1.45 12.50 -4.18
N GLY A 39 -0.52 12.27 -5.11
CA GLY A 39 0.66 13.12 -5.31
C GLY A 39 1.80 12.93 -4.29
N CYS A 40 1.70 12.00 -3.32
CA CYS A 40 2.77 11.79 -2.33
C CYS A 40 4.01 11.02 -2.85
N GLY A 41 4.07 10.65 -4.13
CA GLY A 41 5.26 10.06 -4.75
C GLY A 41 5.20 8.54 -5.03
N LYS A 42 4.14 7.82 -4.66
CA LYS A 42 4.01 6.35 -4.83
C LYS A 42 4.24 5.87 -6.27
N THR A 43 3.39 6.34 -7.20
CA THR A 43 3.48 5.97 -8.63
C THR A 43 4.81 6.45 -9.23
N THR A 44 5.36 7.59 -8.78
CA THR A 44 6.69 8.05 -9.22
C THR A 44 7.77 7.08 -8.77
N THR A 45 7.73 6.59 -7.53
CA THR A 45 8.66 5.58 -7.02
C THR A 45 8.55 4.29 -7.83
N LEU A 46 7.33 3.80 -8.05
CA LEU A 46 7.09 2.61 -8.87
C LEU A 46 7.64 2.77 -10.29
N ARG A 47 7.43 3.93 -10.93
CA ARG A 47 7.96 4.23 -12.28
C ARG A 47 9.48 4.31 -12.32
N MET A 48 10.13 4.79 -11.25
CA MET A 48 11.59 4.78 -11.14
C MET A 48 12.14 3.35 -11.04
N ILE A 49 11.53 2.49 -10.22
CA ILE A 49 11.90 1.08 -10.11
C ILE A 49 11.74 0.38 -11.47
N ALA A 50 10.64 0.64 -12.15
CA ALA A 50 10.34 0.11 -13.48
C ALA A 50 11.28 0.62 -14.59
N GLY A 51 11.91 1.77 -14.38
CA GLY A 51 12.79 2.43 -15.37
C GLY A 51 12.08 3.34 -16.36
N PHE A 52 10.82 3.67 -16.14
CA PHE A 52 10.09 4.66 -16.95
C PHE A 52 10.45 6.11 -16.59
N THR A 53 11.05 6.30 -15.44
CA THR A 53 11.46 7.62 -14.96
C THR A 53 12.84 7.47 -14.33
N GLU A 54 13.77 8.32 -14.73
CA GLU A 54 15.11 8.35 -14.11
C GLU A 54 15.05 9.11 -12.78
N PRO A 55 15.69 8.62 -11.72
CA PRO A 55 15.85 9.36 -10.48
C PRO A 55 16.75 10.59 -10.70
N PHE A 56 16.58 11.62 -9.86
CA PHE A 56 17.49 12.76 -9.82
C PHE A 56 18.79 12.40 -9.11
N SER A 57 18.69 11.62 -8.01
CA SER A 57 19.85 11.10 -7.26
C SER A 57 19.47 9.79 -6.57
N GLY A 58 20.46 9.16 -5.94
CA GLY A 58 20.29 7.89 -5.22
C GLY A 58 20.56 6.67 -6.09
N ALA A 59 20.24 5.47 -5.59
CA ALA A 59 20.42 4.21 -6.29
C ALA A 59 19.17 3.32 -6.19
N ILE A 60 19.00 2.43 -7.18
CA ILE A 60 17.99 1.37 -7.20
C ILE A 60 18.73 0.08 -7.44
N LEU A 61 18.78 -0.79 -6.43
CA LEU A 61 19.50 -2.04 -6.48
C LEU A 61 18.51 -3.21 -6.54
N VAL A 62 18.72 -4.11 -7.49
CA VAL A 62 18.03 -5.40 -7.57
C VAL A 62 19.08 -6.48 -7.44
N ASP A 63 18.96 -7.33 -6.41
CA ASP A 63 20.01 -8.30 -6.03
C ASP A 63 21.40 -7.66 -5.92
N GLY A 64 21.46 -6.48 -5.30
CA GLY A 64 22.70 -5.72 -5.13
C GLY A 64 23.23 -5.04 -6.40
N LYS A 65 22.56 -5.17 -7.54
CA LYS A 65 23.00 -4.57 -8.82
C LYS A 65 22.22 -3.30 -9.11
N ASP A 66 22.91 -2.20 -9.37
CA ASP A 66 22.27 -0.93 -9.76
C ASP A 66 21.61 -1.03 -11.14
N VAL A 67 20.29 -0.84 -11.15
CA VAL A 67 19.48 -0.95 -12.36
C VAL A 67 19.11 0.38 -12.99
N ARG A 68 19.56 1.53 -12.47
CA ARG A 68 19.18 2.87 -12.98
C ARG A 68 19.46 3.06 -14.46
N LYS A 69 20.60 2.56 -14.92
CA LYS A 69 21.04 2.64 -16.34
C LYS A 69 20.48 1.51 -17.22
N ILE A 70 19.74 0.56 -16.64
CA ILE A 70 19.15 -0.56 -17.37
C ILE A 70 17.78 -0.10 -17.92
N PRO A 71 17.54 -0.23 -19.23
CA PRO A 71 16.25 0.16 -19.82
C PRO A 71 15.11 -0.75 -19.30
N PRO A 72 13.85 -0.27 -19.26
CA PRO A 72 12.71 -0.98 -18.64
C PRO A 72 12.58 -2.44 -19.08
N TYR A 73 12.70 -2.71 -20.37
CA TYR A 73 12.54 -4.06 -20.95
C TYR A 73 13.65 -5.05 -20.59
N ARG A 74 14.74 -4.60 -19.93
CA ARG A 74 15.85 -5.44 -19.44
C ARG A 74 15.93 -5.53 -17.92
N ARG A 75 15.05 -4.84 -17.17
CA ARG A 75 15.08 -4.83 -15.70
C ARG A 75 14.51 -6.10 -15.07
N ASN A 76 13.95 -6.99 -15.84
CA ASN A 76 13.26 -8.21 -15.34
C ASN A 76 12.16 -7.89 -14.31
N VAL A 77 11.35 -6.87 -14.57
CA VAL A 77 10.27 -6.39 -13.73
C VAL A 77 8.94 -6.59 -14.47
N GLY A 78 7.96 -7.18 -13.80
CA GLY A 78 6.57 -7.25 -14.28
C GLY A 78 5.79 -6.07 -13.77
N ILE A 79 4.96 -5.45 -14.63
CA ILE A 79 4.16 -4.29 -14.24
C ILE A 79 2.70 -4.52 -14.57
N PHE A 80 1.88 -4.25 -13.57
CA PHE A 80 0.44 -4.12 -13.71
C PHE A 80 0.06 -2.64 -13.62
N PHE A 81 -0.58 -2.11 -14.64
CA PHE A 81 -1.00 -0.71 -14.72
C PHE A 81 -2.44 -0.52 -14.24
N GLN A 82 -2.74 0.60 -13.62
CA GLN A 82 -4.05 0.97 -13.07
C GLN A 82 -5.21 0.81 -14.06
N ASN A 83 -5.00 1.14 -15.33
CA ASN A 83 -5.99 1.01 -16.40
C ASN A 83 -5.88 -0.30 -17.20
N TYR A 84 -5.23 -1.33 -16.60
CA TYR A 84 -4.93 -2.63 -17.20
C TYR A 84 -4.02 -2.56 -18.44
N ALA A 85 -4.07 -1.49 -19.21
CA ALA A 85 -3.28 -1.22 -20.43
C ALA A 85 -3.26 -2.42 -21.40
N LEU A 86 -4.39 -3.13 -21.54
CA LEU A 86 -4.52 -4.24 -22.49
C LEU A 86 -4.53 -3.71 -23.93
N PHE A 87 -3.93 -4.47 -24.83
CA PHE A 87 -3.98 -4.19 -26.27
C PHE A 87 -5.35 -4.58 -26.79
N PRO A 88 -6.23 -3.62 -27.18
CA PRO A 88 -7.63 -3.91 -27.47
C PRO A 88 -7.83 -4.70 -28.77
N HIS A 89 -6.85 -4.67 -29.66
CA HIS A 89 -6.82 -5.36 -30.95
C HIS A 89 -6.19 -6.75 -30.88
N MET A 90 -5.72 -7.17 -29.71
CA MET A 90 -5.13 -8.48 -29.46
C MET A 90 -6.06 -9.34 -28.61
N THR A 91 -6.07 -10.63 -28.86
CA THR A 91 -6.76 -11.61 -28.00
C THR A 91 -6.12 -11.71 -26.62
N VAL A 92 -6.76 -12.42 -25.68
CA VAL A 92 -6.20 -12.74 -24.36
C VAL A 92 -4.84 -13.43 -24.53
N TYR A 93 -4.78 -14.47 -25.37
CA TYR A 93 -3.52 -15.18 -25.66
C TYR A 93 -2.43 -14.24 -26.15
N GLU A 94 -2.74 -13.38 -27.10
CA GLU A 94 -1.77 -12.45 -27.69
C GLU A 94 -1.30 -11.39 -26.71
N ASN A 95 -2.21 -10.85 -25.88
CA ASN A 95 -1.87 -9.93 -24.80
C ASN A 95 -0.86 -10.57 -23.81
N VAL A 96 -1.14 -11.80 -23.37
CA VAL A 96 -0.27 -12.51 -22.42
C VAL A 96 1.05 -12.92 -23.08
N ALA A 97 1.00 -13.46 -24.31
CA ALA A 97 2.20 -13.89 -25.05
C ALA A 97 3.12 -12.75 -25.48
N PHE A 98 2.67 -11.49 -25.41
CA PHE A 98 3.39 -10.35 -26.00
C PHE A 98 4.83 -10.22 -25.48
N GLY A 99 5.02 -10.26 -24.17
CA GLY A 99 6.37 -10.17 -23.56
C GLY A 99 7.29 -11.34 -23.95
N LEU A 100 6.73 -12.55 -24.02
CA LEU A 100 7.48 -13.74 -24.41
C LEU A 100 7.93 -13.71 -25.89
N LYS A 101 7.08 -13.17 -26.77
CA LYS A 101 7.43 -12.96 -28.18
C LYS A 101 8.61 -11.98 -28.33
N LEU A 102 8.63 -10.90 -27.51
CA LEU A 102 9.75 -9.95 -27.50
C LEU A 102 11.06 -10.59 -27.01
N GLN A 103 10.97 -11.56 -26.09
CA GLN A 103 12.10 -12.38 -25.65
C GLN A 103 12.56 -13.39 -26.69
N LYS A 104 11.86 -13.52 -27.83
CA LYS A 104 12.13 -14.45 -28.93
C LYS A 104 12.17 -15.93 -28.51
N LEU A 105 11.32 -16.31 -27.56
CA LEU A 105 11.19 -17.69 -27.14
C LEU A 105 10.57 -18.59 -28.23
N PRO A 106 10.84 -19.91 -28.20
CA PRO A 106 10.20 -20.87 -29.10
C PRO A 106 8.67 -20.87 -28.96
N LYS A 107 7.95 -21.10 -30.07
CA LYS A 107 6.48 -21.07 -30.09
C LYS A 107 5.85 -22.02 -29.08
N ASP A 108 6.41 -23.22 -28.96
CA ASP A 108 5.88 -24.25 -28.03
C ASP A 108 6.05 -23.83 -26.56
N GLU A 109 7.20 -23.22 -26.22
CA GLU A 109 7.43 -22.68 -24.90
C GLU A 109 6.50 -21.50 -24.58
N ILE A 110 6.28 -20.59 -25.54
CA ILE A 110 5.31 -19.50 -25.39
C ILE A 110 3.92 -20.08 -25.11
N ARG A 111 3.50 -21.08 -25.87
CA ARG A 111 2.18 -21.70 -25.69
C ARG A 111 2.05 -22.32 -24.31
N GLN A 112 3.02 -23.12 -23.90
CA GLN A 112 3.01 -23.76 -22.57
C GLN A 112 2.93 -22.72 -21.45
N ARG A 113 3.79 -21.69 -21.45
CA ARG A 113 3.80 -20.65 -20.42
C ARG A 113 2.49 -19.86 -20.37
N VAL A 114 1.88 -19.58 -21.53
CA VAL A 114 0.58 -18.89 -21.58
C VAL A 114 -0.52 -19.77 -21.02
N GLU A 115 -0.57 -21.06 -21.35
CA GLU A 115 -1.54 -22.02 -20.81
C GLU A 115 -1.40 -22.13 -19.30
N GLU A 116 -0.17 -22.26 -18.78
CA GLU A 116 0.14 -22.31 -17.34
C GLU A 116 -0.37 -21.05 -16.61
N ILE A 117 -0.03 -19.86 -17.11
CA ILE A 117 -0.40 -18.61 -16.43
C ILE A 117 -1.91 -18.34 -16.52
N LEU A 118 -2.58 -18.65 -17.64
CA LEU A 118 -4.03 -18.53 -17.77
C LEU A 118 -4.77 -19.46 -16.82
N SER A 119 -4.22 -20.66 -16.57
CA SER A 119 -4.74 -21.56 -15.55
C SER A 119 -4.58 -20.98 -14.15
N LEU A 120 -3.41 -20.44 -13.83
CA LEU A 120 -3.10 -19.82 -12.53
C LEU A 120 -4.06 -18.68 -12.18
N VAL A 121 -4.40 -17.82 -13.17
CA VAL A 121 -5.34 -16.70 -12.99
C VAL A 121 -6.80 -17.07 -13.28
N LYS A 122 -7.13 -18.36 -13.46
CA LYS A 122 -8.50 -18.87 -13.70
C LYS A 122 -9.18 -18.29 -14.96
N LEU A 123 -8.47 -18.23 -16.08
CA LEU A 123 -8.96 -17.75 -17.38
C LEU A 123 -8.95 -18.84 -18.47
N VAL A 124 -9.03 -20.11 -18.07
CA VAL A 124 -9.04 -21.23 -19.02
C VAL A 124 -10.22 -21.11 -20.00
N GLY A 125 -9.95 -21.30 -21.28
CA GLY A 125 -10.97 -21.27 -22.36
C GLY A 125 -11.34 -19.85 -22.83
N LEU A 126 -10.66 -18.81 -22.35
CA LEU A 126 -10.87 -17.43 -22.78
C LEU A 126 -9.76 -16.90 -23.70
N ASP A 127 -8.80 -17.72 -24.06
CA ASP A 127 -7.59 -17.40 -24.81
C ASP A 127 -7.83 -16.67 -26.14
N ARG A 128 -8.95 -16.98 -26.82
CA ARG A 128 -9.34 -16.41 -28.12
C ARG A 128 -10.17 -15.13 -28.02
N ARG A 129 -10.66 -14.76 -26.83
CA ARG A 129 -11.48 -13.55 -26.65
C ARG A 129 -10.64 -12.28 -26.72
N TYR A 130 -11.28 -11.19 -27.11
CA TYR A 130 -10.72 -9.85 -27.07
C TYR A 130 -11.06 -9.17 -25.74
N PRO A 131 -10.30 -8.16 -25.28
CA PRO A 131 -10.57 -7.45 -24.02
C PRO A 131 -12.02 -6.94 -23.91
N ARG A 132 -12.62 -6.43 -24.99
CA ARG A 132 -14.00 -5.94 -25.00
C ARG A 132 -15.07 -7.00 -24.72
N GLU A 133 -14.72 -8.28 -24.82
CA GLU A 133 -15.61 -9.43 -24.58
C GLU A 133 -15.49 -9.97 -23.16
N LEU A 134 -14.69 -9.31 -22.32
CA LEU A 134 -14.38 -9.70 -20.95
C LEU A 134 -15.00 -8.74 -19.94
N SER A 135 -15.40 -9.27 -18.78
CA SER A 135 -15.72 -8.44 -17.60
C SER A 135 -14.48 -7.71 -17.08
N GLY A 136 -14.67 -6.64 -16.28
CA GLY A 136 -13.57 -5.88 -15.68
C GLY A 136 -12.61 -6.75 -14.89
N GLY A 137 -13.13 -7.67 -14.08
CA GLY A 137 -12.28 -8.62 -13.32
C GLY A 137 -11.55 -9.63 -14.22
N GLN A 138 -12.13 -10.03 -15.35
CA GLN A 138 -11.43 -10.87 -16.33
C GLN A 138 -10.30 -10.08 -17.02
N GLN A 139 -10.55 -8.83 -17.41
CA GLN A 139 -9.52 -7.95 -17.99
C GLN A 139 -8.35 -7.76 -17.01
N GLN A 140 -8.64 -7.55 -15.75
CA GLN A 140 -7.64 -7.44 -14.69
C GLN A 140 -6.78 -8.71 -14.58
N ARG A 141 -7.40 -9.89 -14.57
CA ARG A 141 -6.68 -11.18 -14.55
C ARG A 141 -5.79 -11.35 -15.78
N VAL A 142 -6.24 -10.90 -16.97
CA VAL A 142 -5.39 -10.88 -18.18
C VAL A 142 -4.19 -9.96 -18.00
N ALA A 143 -4.37 -8.76 -17.43
CA ALA A 143 -3.28 -7.84 -17.16
C ALA A 143 -2.27 -8.41 -16.15
N LEU A 144 -2.77 -9.09 -15.11
CA LEU A 144 -1.94 -9.79 -14.12
C LEU A 144 -1.16 -10.94 -14.77
N ALA A 145 -1.84 -11.77 -15.59
CA ALA A 145 -1.18 -12.85 -16.35
C ALA A 145 -0.07 -12.33 -17.25
N ARG A 146 -0.32 -11.21 -17.98
CA ARG A 146 0.68 -10.56 -18.83
C ARG A 146 1.90 -10.08 -18.04
N ALA A 147 1.70 -9.55 -16.84
CA ALA A 147 2.79 -9.10 -15.97
C ALA A 147 3.63 -10.29 -15.44
N LEU A 148 3.01 -11.43 -15.20
CA LEU A 148 3.62 -12.60 -14.57
C LEU A 148 4.23 -13.60 -15.56
N VAL A 149 3.73 -13.70 -16.79
CA VAL A 149 4.10 -14.75 -17.76
C VAL A 149 5.59 -14.76 -18.09
N THR A 150 6.26 -13.60 -18.00
CA THR A 150 7.71 -13.46 -18.23
C THR A 150 8.55 -13.95 -17.06
N ARG A 151 7.91 -14.40 -15.95
CA ARG A 151 8.55 -14.80 -14.69
C ARG A 151 9.48 -13.72 -14.17
N PRO A 152 8.96 -12.50 -13.91
CA PRO A 152 9.79 -11.39 -13.48
C PRO A 152 10.36 -11.63 -12.07
N ALA A 153 11.50 -10.99 -11.78
CA ALA A 153 12.11 -11.01 -10.46
C ALA A 153 11.31 -10.20 -9.44
N ILE A 154 10.71 -9.09 -9.89
CA ILE A 154 9.90 -8.17 -9.07
C ILE A 154 8.58 -7.90 -9.81
N LEU A 155 7.48 -7.90 -9.07
CA LEU A 155 6.15 -7.52 -9.55
C LEU A 155 5.77 -6.15 -8.99
N LEU A 156 5.39 -5.23 -9.86
CA LEU A 156 4.91 -3.89 -9.51
C LEU A 156 3.42 -3.79 -9.86
N LEU A 157 2.60 -3.43 -8.87
CA LEU A 157 1.16 -3.28 -9.00
C LEU A 157 0.76 -1.82 -8.74
N ASP A 158 0.38 -1.10 -9.80
CA ASP A 158 -0.05 0.30 -9.70
C ASP A 158 -1.58 0.36 -9.55
N GLU A 159 -2.08 0.59 -8.35
CA GLU A 159 -3.50 0.64 -7.97
C GLU A 159 -4.34 -0.50 -8.58
N PRO A 160 -3.97 -1.78 -8.32
CA PRO A 160 -4.53 -2.90 -9.07
C PRO A 160 -6.04 -3.11 -8.85
N LEU A 161 -6.62 -2.57 -7.79
CA LEU A 161 -8.00 -2.84 -7.39
C LEU A 161 -8.93 -1.62 -7.50
N SER A 162 -8.40 -0.46 -7.94
CA SER A 162 -9.12 0.82 -7.94
C SER A 162 -10.38 0.85 -8.83
N ASN A 163 -10.41 0.05 -9.90
CA ASN A 163 -11.50 0.05 -10.88
C ASN A 163 -12.55 -1.06 -10.65
N LEU A 164 -12.55 -1.70 -9.47
CA LEU A 164 -13.44 -2.81 -9.14
C LEU A 164 -14.54 -2.39 -8.16
N ASP A 165 -15.70 -3.02 -8.29
CA ASP A 165 -16.71 -2.97 -7.23
C ASP A 165 -16.24 -3.67 -5.95
N ALA A 166 -16.91 -3.38 -4.82
CA ALA A 166 -16.48 -3.85 -3.50
C ALA A 166 -16.37 -5.38 -3.40
N LYS A 167 -17.31 -6.14 -4.00
CA LYS A 167 -17.29 -7.60 -3.95
C LYS A 167 -16.11 -8.17 -4.73
N LEU A 168 -15.94 -7.70 -5.95
CA LEU A 168 -14.87 -8.17 -6.83
C LEU A 168 -13.49 -7.76 -6.30
N ARG A 169 -13.40 -6.61 -5.62
CA ARG A 169 -12.17 -6.14 -4.95
C ARG A 169 -11.70 -7.15 -3.89
N VAL A 170 -12.59 -7.60 -3.00
CA VAL A 170 -12.24 -8.59 -1.98
C VAL A 170 -11.80 -9.92 -2.60
N GLU A 171 -12.51 -10.40 -3.63
CA GLU A 171 -12.13 -11.62 -4.35
C GLU A 171 -10.73 -11.50 -4.97
N MET A 172 -10.42 -10.35 -5.56
CA MET A 172 -9.12 -10.10 -6.20
C MET A 172 -7.98 -9.88 -5.21
N GLN A 173 -8.24 -9.31 -4.02
CA GLN A 173 -7.26 -9.25 -2.94
C GLN A 173 -6.77 -10.65 -2.56
N VAL A 174 -7.71 -11.56 -2.30
CA VAL A 174 -7.40 -12.96 -1.97
C VAL A 174 -6.61 -13.63 -3.09
N GLU A 175 -7.00 -13.40 -4.33
CA GLU A 175 -6.35 -14.01 -5.50
C GLU A 175 -4.93 -13.47 -5.72
N ILE A 176 -4.71 -12.16 -5.63
CA ILE A 176 -3.39 -11.54 -5.75
C ILE A 176 -2.45 -12.07 -4.65
N LYS A 177 -2.91 -12.11 -3.38
CA LYS A 177 -2.10 -12.65 -2.26
C LYS A 177 -1.76 -14.13 -2.46
N ARG A 178 -2.74 -14.94 -2.93
CA ARG A 178 -2.53 -16.36 -3.26
C ARG A 178 -1.45 -16.53 -4.33
N ILE A 179 -1.59 -15.83 -5.44
CA ILE A 179 -0.65 -15.92 -6.58
C ILE A 179 0.75 -15.47 -6.15
N GLN A 180 0.84 -14.36 -5.42
CA GLN A 180 2.11 -13.84 -4.92
C GLN A 180 2.83 -14.86 -4.02
N LYS A 181 2.10 -15.49 -3.08
CA LYS A 181 2.66 -16.53 -2.20
C LYS A 181 3.05 -17.80 -2.97
N GLU A 182 2.21 -18.25 -3.90
CA GLU A 182 2.47 -19.45 -4.70
C GLU A 182 3.73 -19.29 -5.57
N LEU A 183 3.92 -18.10 -6.14
CA LEU A 183 5.10 -17.79 -6.95
C LEU A 183 6.30 -17.32 -6.11
N GLY A 184 6.09 -16.94 -4.84
CA GLY A 184 7.11 -16.36 -3.96
C GLY A 184 7.72 -15.06 -4.48
N ILE A 185 7.05 -14.34 -5.35
CA ILE A 185 7.58 -13.16 -6.04
C ILE A 185 7.60 -11.93 -5.16
N THR A 186 8.73 -11.21 -5.15
CA THR A 186 8.85 -9.90 -4.47
C THR A 186 7.91 -8.91 -5.13
N THR A 187 7.02 -8.29 -4.34
CA THR A 187 5.92 -7.50 -4.89
C THR A 187 5.82 -6.13 -4.22
N ILE A 188 5.64 -5.09 -5.03
CA ILE A 188 5.34 -3.75 -4.55
C ILE A 188 3.97 -3.36 -5.08
N ILE A 189 3.05 -3.07 -4.17
CA ILE A 189 1.72 -2.56 -4.50
C ILE A 189 1.63 -1.09 -4.13
N VAL A 190 1.11 -0.28 -5.03
CA VAL A 190 0.73 1.11 -4.78
C VAL A 190 -0.78 1.16 -4.58
N THR A 191 -1.20 1.74 -3.49
CA THR A 191 -2.63 1.97 -3.21
C THR A 191 -2.84 3.24 -2.39
N HIS A 192 -4.05 3.76 -2.40
CA HIS A 192 -4.53 4.78 -1.48
C HIS A 192 -5.58 4.23 -0.51
N ASP A 193 -5.89 2.94 -0.62
CA ASP A 193 -6.87 2.23 0.21
C ASP A 193 -6.17 1.51 1.36
N HIS A 194 -6.57 1.84 2.60
CA HIS A 194 -5.98 1.28 3.82
C HIS A 194 -6.28 -0.22 3.95
N GLU A 195 -7.51 -0.64 3.61
CA GLU A 195 -7.92 -2.03 3.71
C GLU A 195 -7.11 -2.91 2.75
N GLU A 196 -6.84 -2.41 1.54
CA GLU A 196 -5.96 -3.09 0.58
C GLU A 196 -4.54 -3.26 1.12
N ALA A 197 -3.96 -2.17 1.65
CA ALA A 197 -2.60 -2.22 2.18
C ALA A 197 -2.49 -3.20 3.35
N VAL A 198 -3.45 -3.16 4.29
CA VAL A 198 -3.47 -4.03 5.47
C VAL A 198 -3.71 -5.50 5.11
N SER A 199 -4.60 -5.78 4.14
CA SER A 199 -4.96 -7.16 3.79
C SER A 199 -3.90 -7.87 2.93
N LEU A 200 -3.16 -7.12 2.10
CA LEU A 200 -2.24 -7.68 1.12
C LEU A 200 -0.79 -7.70 1.59
N ALA A 201 -0.31 -6.61 2.19
CA ALA A 201 1.10 -6.41 2.42
C ALA A 201 1.63 -7.15 3.67
N ASP A 202 2.89 -7.53 3.61
CA ASP A 202 3.65 -8.00 4.78
C ASP A 202 4.20 -6.79 5.56
N ARG A 203 4.52 -5.69 4.85
CA ARG A 203 4.85 -4.37 5.42
C ARG A 203 4.17 -3.26 4.64
N VAL A 204 3.77 -2.21 5.36
CA VAL A 204 3.17 -0.99 4.82
C VAL A 204 4.15 0.16 4.99
N ILE A 205 4.32 0.94 3.93
CA ILE A 205 5.14 2.14 3.88
C ILE A 205 4.20 3.33 3.69
N VAL A 206 3.95 4.09 4.76
CA VAL A 206 3.13 5.29 4.71
C VAL A 206 3.95 6.44 4.17
N MET A 207 3.47 7.09 3.11
CA MET A 207 4.15 8.19 2.42
C MET A 207 3.35 9.48 2.49
N ASN A 208 4.07 10.58 2.66
CA ASN A 208 3.52 11.94 2.55
C ASN A 208 4.54 12.88 1.95
N ALA A 209 4.11 13.77 1.04
CA ALA A 209 4.95 14.81 0.43
C ALA A 209 6.33 14.30 -0.03
N GLY A 210 6.37 13.13 -0.68
CA GLY A 210 7.60 12.53 -1.22
C GLY A 210 8.46 11.78 -0.21
N ARG A 211 8.10 11.76 1.08
CA ARG A 211 8.88 11.14 2.16
C ARG A 211 8.15 9.97 2.81
N ILE A 212 8.90 9.01 3.30
CA ILE A 212 8.39 7.97 4.16
C ILE A 212 8.10 8.56 5.54
N GLN A 213 6.89 8.30 6.05
CA GLN A 213 6.45 8.73 7.38
C GLN A 213 6.58 7.61 8.41
N GLN A 214 6.22 6.38 8.00
CA GLN A 214 6.35 5.18 8.83
C GLN A 214 6.50 3.95 7.95
N ILE A 215 7.28 2.99 8.43
CA ILE A 215 7.37 1.63 7.90
C ILE A 215 7.06 0.67 9.03
N GLY A 216 6.20 -0.31 8.78
CA GLY A 216 5.89 -1.35 9.77
C GLY A 216 4.99 -2.42 9.20
N THR A 217 4.73 -3.45 10.01
CA THR A 217 3.66 -4.41 9.70
C THR A 217 2.30 -3.70 9.66
N PRO A 218 1.29 -4.26 8.97
CA PRO A 218 -0.06 -3.71 8.99
C PRO A 218 -0.57 -3.40 10.39
N GLN A 219 -0.32 -4.29 11.34
CA GLN A 219 -0.75 -4.11 12.72
C GLN A 219 -0.01 -2.94 13.42
N GLU A 220 1.31 -2.82 13.24
CA GLU A 220 2.08 -1.70 13.82
C GLU A 220 1.61 -0.35 13.28
N ILE A 221 1.36 -0.24 11.96
CA ILE A 221 0.87 1.00 11.35
C ILE A 221 -0.54 1.36 11.88
N PHE A 222 -1.38 0.32 12.07
CA PHE A 222 -2.75 0.49 12.51
C PHE A 222 -2.86 0.80 14.01
N ASP A 223 -2.08 0.12 14.87
CA ASP A 223 -2.18 0.20 16.33
C ASP A 223 -1.23 1.22 16.95
N ARG A 224 -0.11 1.51 16.28
CA ARG A 224 0.99 2.36 16.81
C ARG A 224 1.46 3.39 15.79
N PRO A 225 0.61 4.34 15.38
CA PRO A 225 1.03 5.42 14.50
C PRO A 225 2.07 6.31 15.19
N VAL A 226 3.19 6.57 14.49
CA VAL A 226 4.33 7.34 15.06
C VAL A 226 4.13 8.85 15.04
N SER A 227 3.08 9.34 14.38
CA SER A 227 2.80 10.76 14.28
C SER A 227 1.29 11.03 14.13
N PRO A 228 0.82 12.25 14.48
CA PRO A 228 -0.56 12.64 14.24
C PRO A 228 -0.99 12.50 12.77
N PHE A 229 -0.07 12.76 11.82
CA PHE A 229 -0.33 12.57 10.41
C PHE A 229 -0.67 11.09 10.09
N VAL A 230 0.16 10.14 10.56
CA VAL A 230 -0.09 8.71 10.31
C VAL A 230 -1.37 8.28 11.00
N ALA A 231 -1.64 8.75 12.23
CA ALA A 231 -2.87 8.46 12.95
C ALA A 231 -4.11 8.92 12.19
N ASP A 232 -4.15 10.19 11.77
CA ASP A 232 -5.25 10.77 10.97
C ASP A 232 -5.43 10.00 9.65
N PHE A 233 -4.32 9.77 8.95
CA PHE A 233 -4.32 9.04 7.70
C PHE A 233 -4.85 7.61 7.87
N MET A 234 -4.57 6.93 8.98
CA MET A 234 -5.07 5.58 9.31
C MET A 234 -6.48 5.58 9.94
N GLY A 235 -7.16 6.72 9.93
CA GLY A 235 -8.56 6.85 10.34
C GLY A 235 -8.81 7.12 11.82
N PHE A 236 -7.77 7.50 12.59
CA PHE A 236 -8.01 8.10 13.89
C PHE A 236 -8.66 9.46 13.69
N SER A 237 -9.76 9.72 14.36
CA SER A 237 -10.53 10.94 14.15
C SER A 237 -10.62 11.85 15.39
N THR A 238 -10.13 11.38 16.53
CA THR A 238 -10.13 12.14 17.78
C THR A 238 -8.69 12.41 18.20
N PHE A 239 -8.37 13.69 18.36
CA PHE A 239 -7.04 14.18 18.76
C PHE A 239 -7.22 15.10 19.95
N ILE A 240 -6.70 14.72 21.12
CA ILE A 240 -6.79 15.48 22.36
C ILE A 240 -5.38 15.95 22.73
N HIS A 241 -5.19 17.25 22.74
CA HIS A 241 -3.90 17.86 23.13
C HIS A 241 -3.79 17.93 24.64
N GLY A 242 -2.62 17.54 25.17
CA GLY A 242 -2.38 17.54 26.60
C GLY A 242 -0.91 17.63 26.98
N THR A 243 -0.65 17.59 28.27
CA THR A 243 0.69 17.58 28.85
C THR A 243 0.89 16.27 29.61
N ALA A 244 1.97 15.57 29.32
CA ALA A 244 2.32 14.32 29.97
C ALA A 244 2.77 14.53 31.42
N GLY A 245 2.30 13.67 32.33
CA GLY A 245 2.79 13.59 33.70
C GLY A 245 3.82 12.49 33.89
N ALA A 246 4.18 12.20 35.11
CA ALA A 246 5.07 11.08 35.43
C ALA A 246 4.31 9.74 35.36
N VAL A 247 4.91 8.73 34.74
CA VAL A 247 4.32 7.38 34.69
C VAL A 247 4.18 6.82 36.10
N GLN A 248 3.00 6.32 36.44
CA GLN A 248 2.65 5.70 37.70
C GLN A 248 1.90 4.39 37.48
N ASN A 249 2.34 3.31 38.08
CA ASN A 249 1.71 1.99 37.97
C ASN A 249 1.45 1.51 36.50
N GLY A 250 2.36 1.86 35.57
CA GLY A 250 2.22 1.49 34.16
C GLY A 250 1.24 2.39 33.37
N LEU A 251 0.73 3.45 33.97
CA LEU A 251 -0.11 4.44 33.32
C LEU A 251 0.58 5.80 33.24
N LEU A 252 0.46 6.45 32.09
CA LEU A 252 0.88 7.83 31.85
C LEU A 252 -0.34 8.75 32.04
N PRO A 253 -0.36 9.60 33.07
CA PRO A 253 -1.40 10.63 33.19
C PRO A 253 -1.12 11.74 32.17
N VAL A 254 -2.16 12.17 31.46
CA VAL A 254 -2.09 13.29 30.49
C VAL A 254 -3.16 14.31 30.88
N THR A 255 -2.75 15.52 31.19
CA THR A 255 -3.65 16.61 31.56
C THR A 255 -4.15 17.33 30.30
N CYS A 256 -5.45 17.33 30.08
CA CYS A 256 -6.13 17.87 28.91
C CYS A 256 -7.27 18.78 29.37
N GLY A 257 -7.21 20.10 29.13
CA GLY A 257 -8.30 21.02 29.44
C GLY A 257 -8.77 21.07 30.92
N GLY A 258 -7.92 20.66 31.86
CA GLY A 258 -8.23 20.60 33.28
C GLY A 258 -8.64 19.21 33.78
N GLU A 259 -8.86 18.25 32.89
CA GLU A 259 -9.10 16.83 33.21
C GLU A 259 -7.81 16.01 33.02
N THR A 260 -7.74 14.84 33.67
CA THR A 260 -6.59 13.94 33.52
C THR A 260 -7.06 12.62 32.92
N LEU A 261 -6.49 12.29 31.74
CA LEU A 261 -6.68 11.00 31.09
C LEU A 261 -5.48 10.10 31.33
N TYR A 262 -5.72 8.82 31.51
CA TYR A 262 -4.69 7.82 31.79
C TYR A 262 -4.49 6.91 30.57
N VAL A 263 -3.27 6.86 30.08
CA VAL A 263 -2.87 6.05 28.92
C VAL A 263 -1.88 4.98 29.38
N ARG A 264 -1.94 3.80 28.81
CA ARG A 264 -0.95 2.75 29.10
C ARG A 264 0.42 3.22 28.63
N ALA A 265 1.41 3.15 29.51
CA ALA A 265 2.77 3.62 29.22
C ALA A 265 3.46 2.83 28.11
N ASP A 266 3.08 1.56 27.89
CA ASP A 266 3.58 0.72 26.78
C ASP A 266 3.03 1.13 25.38
N SER A 267 2.02 2.00 25.36
CA SER A 267 1.43 2.56 24.14
C SER A 267 2.02 3.92 23.77
N THR A 268 2.96 4.43 24.56
CA THR A 268 3.57 5.75 24.37
C THR A 268 5.01 5.58 23.88
N GLY A 269 5.49 6.54 23.06
CA GLY A 269 6.92 6.67 22.79
C GLY A 269 7.70 7.20 24.02
N ASP A 270 8.95 7.60 23.81
CA ASP A 270 9.78 8.25 24.85
C ASP A 270 9.20 9.65 25.13
N ILE A 271 8.32 9.74 26.14
CA ILE A 271 7.69 10.99 26.60
C ILE A 271 8.15 11.27 28.02
N ALA A 272 8.71 12.45 28.24
CA ALA A 272 9.09 12.92 29.58
C ALA A 272 7.93 13.68 30.26
N PRO A 273 7.89 13.69 31.61
CA PRO A 273 6.93 14.53 32.34
C PRO A 273 7.10 16.02 31.97
N GLY A 274 5.99 16.66 31.62
CA GLY A 274 5.94 18.05 31.14
C GLY A 274 5.94 18.20 29.62
N ASP A 275 6.15 17.14 28.86
CA ASP A 275 6.11 17.20 27.40
C ASP A 275 4.69 17.42 26.89
N ALA A 276 4.57 18.24 25.84
CA ALA A 276 3.34 18.36 25.09
C ALA A 276 3.10 17.07 24.27
N CYS A 277 1.92 16.52 24.36
CA CYS A 277 1.54 15.30 23.64
C CYS A 277 0.14 15.39 23.03
N VAL A 278 -0.14 14.47 22.13
CA VAL A 278 -1.45 14.33 21.49
C VAL A 278 -1.94 12.90 21.73
N LEU A 279 -3.05 12.77 22.40
CA LEU A 279 -3.77 11.49 22.50
C LEU A 279 -4.62 11.29 21.26
N THR A 280 -4.53 10.12 20.66
CA THR A 280 -5.37 9.75 19.51
C THR A 280 -6.21 8.54 19.84
N ILE A 281 -7.51 8.61 19.51
CA ILE A 281 -8.45 7.55 19.79
C ILE A 281 -9.28 7.30 18.52
N ARG A 282 -9.58 6.04 18.25
CA ARG A 282 -10.54 5.67 17.19
C ARG A 282 -11.96 5.88 17.71
N SER A 283 -12.84 6.37 16.82
CA SER A 283 -14.25 6.63 17.19
C SER A 283 -14.96 5.41 17.77
N GLU A 284 -14.63 4.22 17.27
CA GLU A 284 -15.22 2.94 17.72
C GLU A 284 -14.78 2.54 19.15
N ASN A 285 -13.70 3.13 19.65
CA ASN A 285 -13.20 2.90 21.01
C ASN A 285 -13.71 3.95 22.02
N ILE A 286 -14.58 4.85 21.59
CA ILE A 286 -15.22 5.85 22.45
C ILE A 286 -16.65 5.38 22.73
N ALA A 287 -17.00 5.24 24.00
CA ALA A 287 -18.34 4.88 24.44
C ALA A 287 -18.99 6.03 25.24
N LEU A 288 -20.29 6.00 25.33
CA LEU A 288 -21.01 6.87 26.30
C LEU A 288 -20.71 6.33 27.69
N ALA A 289 -20.16 7.19 28.57
CA ALA A 289 -19.80 6.82 29.93
C ALA A 289 -21.00 6.87 30.87
N GLU A 290 -21.05 5.91 31.79
CA GLU A 290 -21.86 6.03 33.02
C GLU A 290 -21.03 6.78 34.08
N ALA A 291 -21.69 7.41 35.06
CA ALA A 291 -20.99 8.19 36.07
C ALA A 291 -19.96 7.34 36.86
N GLU A 292 -18.76 7.90 37.13
CA GLU A 292 -17.63 7.31 37.90
C GLU A 292 -16.64 6.39 37.14
N GLU A 293 -16.63 6.42 35.80
CA GLU A 293 -15.61 5.70 35.04
C GLU A 293 -14.30 6.51 34.91
N GLN A 294 -13.17 5.82 34.63
CA GLN A 294 -11.90 6.47 34.28
C GLN A 294 -11.90 6.93 32.82
N ASN A 295 -11.14 7.98 32.52
CA ASN A 295 -10.99 8.51 31.17
C ASN A 295 -12.30 9.05 30.58
N VAL A 296 -13.09 9.72 31.37
CA VAL A 296 -14.32 10.38 30.93
C VAL A 296 -14.03 11.83 30.55
N VAL A 297 -14.54 12.26 29.42
CA VAL A 297 -14.49 13.65 28.96
C VAL A 297 -15.92 14.13 28.70
N SER A 298 -16.27 15.27 29.26
CA SER A 298 -17.56 15.90 29.01
C SER A 298 -17.53 16.75 27.76
N GLY A 299 -18.59 16.70 26.95
CA GLY A 299 -18.66 17.47 25.72
C GLY A 299 -20.10 17.71 25.25
N GLN A 300 -20.26 18.58 24.28
CA GLN A 300 -21.53 18.86 23.62
C GLN A 300 -21.53 18.35 22.20
N VAL A 301 -22.59 17.63 21.79
CA VAL A 301 -22.76 17.19 20.40
C VAL A 301 -23.02 18.39 19.50
N ARG A 302 -22.13 18.66 18.58
CA ARG A 302 -22.24 19.72 17.56
C ARG A 302 -22.98 19.24 16.31
N ALA A 303 -22.71 18.03 15.89
CA ALA A 303 -23.29 17.45 14.68
C ALA A 303 -23.48 15.96 14.82
N ALA A 304 -24.53 15.43 14.18
CA ALA A 304 -24.78 14.01 14.04
C ALA A 304 -24.99 13.68 12.55
N THR A 305 -24.14 12.80 12.01
CA THR A 305 -24.21 12.41 10.60
C THR A 305 -24.52 10.92 10.49
N TYR A 306 -25.67 10.59 9.90
CA TYR A 306 -26.06 9.20 9.66
C TYR A 306 -25.31 8.59 8.49
N LYS A 307 -24.70 7.41 8.69
CA LYS A 307 -23.91 6.67 7.68
C LYS A 307 -24.48 5.27 7.37
N GLY A 308 -25.80 5.15 7.36
CA GLY A 308 -26.51 3.90 7.07
C GLY A 308 -26.66 2.98 8.27
N HIS A 309 -25.62 2.41 8.80
CA HIS A 309 -25.62 1.48 9.95
C HIS A 309 -25.03 2.10 11.23
N THR A 310 -24.42 3.25 11.14
CA THR A 310 -23.85 4.01 12.27
C THR A 310 -24.23 5.48 12.18
N THR A 311 -24.13 6.18 13.29
CA THR A 311 -24.24 7.65 13.34
C THR A 311 -22.94 8.21 13.89
N ARG A 312 -22.24 9.03 13.10
CA ARG A 312 -21.05 9.77 13.55
C ARG A 312 -21.49 11.00 14.33
N LEU A 313 -20.99 11.13 15.55
CA LEU A 313 -21.17 12.31 16.39
C LEU A 313 -19.89 13.15 16.38
N GLU A 314 -20.04 14.44 16.21
CA GLU A 314 -18.97 15.42 16.44
C GLU A 314 -19.24 16.08 17.79
N VAL A 315 -18.27 15.93 18.71
CA VAL A 315 -18.38 16.42 20.10
C VAL A 315 -17.27 17.45 20.34
N THR A 316 -17.63 18.52 21.04
CA THR A 316 -16.69 19.60 21.46
C THR A 316 -16.79 19.85 22.94
#